data_bcc76979e27090082dfe6e1458e0d468
#
_entry.id   bcc76979e27090082dfe6e1458e0d468
#
_cell.length_a   1.000
_cell.length_b   1.000
_cell.length_c   1.000
_cell.angle_alpha   90.00
_cell.angle_beta   90.00
_cell.angle_gamma   90.00
#
_symmetry.space_group_name_H-M   'P 1'
#
loop_
_entity.id
_entity.type
_entity.pdbx_description
1 polymer ?
#
loop_
_entity_poly.entity_id
_entity_poly.type
_entity_poly.pdbx_seq_one_letter_code
_entity_poly.pdbx_strand_id
1 'polypeptide(L)'
;MNSLNDFNSASVLRFGPFAFHLRQRLILEGDRQLRMGGRALDILQVLVERAGCVVRKEHLIALVWPTSVVEEINLRVHIAALRRALGDGENGQRYIVNVPQCGYSFVAPVHADSVAQVVFESLQAPQHNLPARLTPVTGRDSLVGAMVRQLPLCRLMSVTGPAGVGKSTVALRVAELLLQHFRDGVWRVDLAVIDERTPLLDHLLQTLDTDLSTLAAQHCLLLLDNCEHLRDACKALVETLLDAAPRLSILATSREALHANLETVQVLAPLSIPKSSALNSVEEVMGYSAVQLFVSRARARQQGFRLREQDLQVIRDICRRLDGLPLAIELAAAQIDALALLGLQAQLGNCLQLQGRRTAVPRHQTLRAALEWSYRSLTEPQQWVLQRLAVFKVTFTLEAALAVIAEAEGQSIIEQLVQKSLLTLVRGEGVVHYRMLNTTRLYAREKLISGDFESRHLHYLGRMSQAGALRLTAQLVE
;
A
#
# COMPACT_ATOMS: atom_id res chain seq x y z
N MET A 1 -27.60 37.87 7.65
CA MET A 1 -26.69 37.04 8.48
C MET A 1 -26.52 35.66 7.86
N ASN A 2 -26.31 35.55 6.53
CA ASN A 2 -26.22 34.25 5.83
C ASN A 2 -25.07 34.13 4.81
N SER A 3 -24.05 35.00 4.89
CA SER A 3 -23.01 35.08 3.83
C SER A 3 -21.69 34.37 4.15
N LEU A 4 -21.53 33.78 5.34
CA LEU A 4 -20.25 33.15 5.74
C LEU A 4 -20.14 31.63 5.45
N ASN A 5 -21.26 30.98 5.12
CA ASN A 5 -21.28 29.54 4.86
C ASN A 5 -21.10 29.18 3.37
N ASP A 6 -21.32 30.13 2.45
CA ASP A 6 -21.30 29.85 1.00
C ASP A 6 -19.90 29.76 0.40
N PHE A 7 -18.88 30.36 1.06
CA PHE A 7 -17.50 30.36 0.56
C PHE A 7 -16.75 29.04 0.78
N ASN A 8 -17.21 28.20 1.70
CA ASN A 8 -16.51 26.94 2.06
C ASN A 8 -16.75 25.78 1.08
N SER A 9 -17.71 25.91 0.17
CA SER A 9 -18.05 24.92 -0.86
C SER A 9 -17.63 25.32 -2.28
N ALA A 10 -17.28 26.58 -2.51
CA ALA A 10 -16.89 27.07 -3.84
C ALA A 10 -15.50 26.61 -4.23
N SER A 11 -15.39 25.97 -5.38
CA SER A 11 -14.07 25.55 -5.93
C SER A 11 -13.31 26.70 -6.62
N VAL A 12 -14.01 27.77 -7.02
CA VAL A 12 -13.46 28.93 -7.72
C VAL A 12 -14.03 30.23 -7.16
N LEU A 13 -13.17 31.16 -6.78
CA LEU A 13 -13.53 32.50 -6.34
C LEU A 13 -13.11 33.53 -7.41
N ARG A 14 -14.06 34.36 -7.88
CA ARG A 14 -13.78 35.42 -8.85
C ARG A 14 -13.74 36.79 -8.18
N PHE A 15 -12.77 37.59 -8.52
CA PHE A 15 -12.65 39.00 -8.12
C PHE A 15 -11.93 39.80 -9.20
N GLY A 16 -12.50 40.90 -9.65
CA GLY A 16 -12.01 41.62 -10.81
C GLY A 16 -11.82 40.69 -12.04
N PRO A 17 -10.66 40.75 -12.74
CA PRO A 17 -10.38 39.89 -13.88
C PRO A 17 -9.85 38.49 -13.47
N PHE A 18 -9.76 38.20 -12.15
CA PHE A 18 -9.10 37.00 -11.65
C PHE A 18 -10.11 35.90 -11.29
N ALA A 19 -9.71 34.65 -11.60
CA ALA A 19 -10.36 33.42 -11.17
C ALA A 19 -9.37 32.63 -10.30
N PHE A 20 -9.68 32.47 -9.00
CA PHE A 20 -8.85 31.73 -8.06
C PHE A 20 -9.42 30.34 -7.81
N HIS A 21 -8.74 29.33 -8.34
CA HIS A 21 -9.06 27.90 -8.17
C HIS A 21 -8.45 27.40 -6.85
N LEU A 22 -9.24 27.34 -5.78
CA LEU A 22 -8.79 27.02 -4.43
C LEU A 22 -8.13 25.65 -4.34
N ARG A 23 -8.76 24.61 -4.93
CA ARG A 23 -8.27 23.23 -4.88
C ARG A 23 -6.96 23.04 -5.67
N GLN A 24 -6.82 23.74 -6.80
CA GLN A 24 -5.65 23.64 -7.66
C GLN A 24 -4.54 24.62 -7.25
N ARG A 25 -4.85 25.53 -6.30
CA ARG A 25 -3.95 26.63 -5.87
C ARG A 25 -3.44 27.43 -7.05
N LEU A 26 -4.35 27.76 -7.96
CA LEU A 26 -4.08 28.41 -9.23
C LEU A 26 -4.91 29.68 -9.37
N ILE A 27 -4.28 30.76 -9.80
CA ILE A 27 -4.98 31.99 -10.15
C ILE A 27 -4.80 32.28 -11.63
N LEU A 28 -5.90 32.61 -12.30
CA LEU A 28 -5.94 32.96 -13.72
C LEU A 28 -6.40 34.40 -13.89
N GLU A 29 -5.79 35.13 -14.82
CA GLU A 29 -6.27 36.40 -15.35
C GLU A 29 -6.73 36.15 -16.78
N GLY A 30 -8.05 35.99 -17.01
CA GLY A 30 -8.56 35.40 -18.23
C GLY A 30 -8.02 33.95 -18.40
N ASP A 31 -7.30 33.71 -19.51
CA ASP A 31 -6.65 32.41 -19.80
C ASP A 31 -5.19 32.34 -19.34
N ARG A 32 -4.65 33.45 -18.80
CA ARG A 32 -3.25 33.56 -18.39
C ARG A 32 -3.07 33.15 -16.92
N GLN A 33 -2.22 32.15 -16.67
CA GLN A 33 -1.83 31.79 -15.30
C GLN A 33 -0.89 32.83 -14.68
N LEU A 34 -1.25 33.37 -13.51
CA LEU A 34 -0.37 34.21 -12.70
C LEU A 34 0.56 33.33 -11.85
N ARG A 35 1.87 33.54 -12.00
CA ARG A 35 2.89 32.85 -11.21
C ARG A 35 3.10 33.59 -9.89
N MET A 36 2.79 32.91 -8.78
CA MET A 36 3.00 33.38 -7.40
C MET A 36 3.68 32.34 -6.54
N GLY A 37 4.41 32.80 -5.53
CA GLY A 37 4.96 31.88 -4.52
C GLY A 37 3.86 31.26 -3.65
N GLY A 38 4.05 30.02 -3.22
CA GLY A 38 3.04 29.27 -2.46
C GLY A 38 2.51 29.99 -1.21
N ARG A 39 3.39 30.70 -0.48
CA ARG A 39 2.99 31.48 0.70
C ARG A 39 2.15 32.70 0.38
N ALA A 40 2.40 33.33 -0.78
CA ALA A 40 1.57 34.41 -1.26
C ALA A 40 0.16 33.94 -1.62
N LEU A 41 0.04 32.74 -2.22
CA LEU A 41 -1.26 32.09 -2.48
C LEU A 41 -2.00 31.72 -1.18
N ASP A 42 -1.29 31.23 -0.15
CA ASP A 42 -1.90 30.94 1.17
C ASP A 42 -2.47 32.21 1.80
N ILE A 43 -1.73 33.33 1.76
CA ILE A 43 -2.20 34.62 2.26
C ILE A 43 -3.41 35.10 1.46
N LEU A 44 -3.36 35.01 0.13
CA LEU A 44 -4.46 35.41 -0.74
C LEU A 44 -5.72 34.63 -0.42
N GLN A 45 -5.62 33.33 -0.25
CA GLN A 45 -6.74 32.46 0.10
C GLN A 45 -7.42 32.93 1.40
N VAL A 46 -6.65 33.12 2.48
CA VAL A 46 -7.19 33.56 3.77
C VAL A 46 -7.87 34.94 3.65
N LEU A 47 -7.32 35.84 2.85
CA LEU A 47 -7.88 37.17 2.68
C LEU A 47 -9.15 37.18 1.82
N VAL A 48 -9.20 36.40 0.74
CA VAL A 48 -10.34 36.29 -0.17
C VAL A 48 -11.51 35.55 0.48
N GLU A 49 -11.25 34.47 1.24
CA GLU A 49 -12.27 33.76 2.02
C GLU A 49 -12.92 34.66 3.09
N ARG A 50 -12.22 35.73 3.52
CA ARG A 50 -12.69 36.71 4.50
C ARG A 50 -12.80 38.10 3.91
N ALA A 51 -13.19 38.17 2.63
CA ALA A 51 -13.36 39.45 1.94
C ALA A 51 -14.30 40.41 2.73
N GLY A 52 -13.93 41.67 2.79
CA GLY A 52 -14.63 42.70 3.59
C GLY A 52 -14.31 42.71 5.09
N CYS A 53 -13.61 41.69 5.60
CA CYS A 53 -13.20 41.66 7.01
C CYS A 53 -11.70 41.98 7.17
N VAL A 54 -11.35 42.60 8.31
CA VAL A 54 -9.93 42.81 8.64
C VAL A 54 -9.36 41.57 9.28
N VAL A 55 -8.32 40.99 8.68
CA VAL A 55 -7.60 39.84 9.24
C VAL A 55 -6.35 40.36 9.95
N ARG A 56 -6.23 40.05 11.24
CA ARG A 56 -5.09 40.50 12.08
C ARG A 56 -3.79 39.85 11.59
N LYS A 57 -2.67 40.58 11.74
CA LYS A 57 -1.34 40.11 11.28
C LYS A 57 -0.94 38.80 11.95
N GLU A 58 -1.13 38.71 13.26
CA GLU A 58 -0.81 37.51 14.05
C GLU A 58 -1.61 36.31 13.57
N HIS A 59 -2.88 36.53 13.21
CA HIS A 59 -3.76 35.48 12.72
C HIS A 59 -3.37 35.00 11.32
N LEU A 60 -2.99 35.94 10.42
CA LEU A 60 -2.42 35.58 9.10
C LEU A 60 -1.15 34.76 9.24
N ILE A 61 -0.24 35.16 10.12
CA ILE A 61 1.01 34.46 10.37
C ILE A 61 0.72 33.03 10.90
N ALA A 62 -0.15 32.91 11.89
CA ALA A 62 -0.50 31.62 12.48
C ALA A 62 -1.14 30.65 11.47
N LEU A 63 -1.98 31.13 10.54
CA LEU A 63 -2.62 30.30 9.53
C LEU A 63 -1.66 29.89 8.41
N VAL A 64 -0.79 30.82 7.97
CA VAL A 64 0.10 30.59 6.82
C VAL A 64 1.39 29.89 7.22
N TRP A 65 1.86 30.06 8.46
CA TRP A 65 3.09 29.42 8.99
C TRP A 65 2.85 28.71 10.32
N PRO A 66 2.03 27.65 10.36
CA PRO A 66 1.63 26.99 11.63
C PRO A 66 2.80 26.33 12.38
N THR A 67 3.90 26.06 11.70
CA THR A 67 5.06 25.33 12.27
C THR A 67 6.34 26.16 12.36
N SER A 68 6.30 27.45 12.00
CA SER A 68 7.50 28.30 11.95
C SER A 68 7.25 29.65 12.63
N VAL A 69 8.23 30.11 13.40
CA VAL A 69 8.21 31.48 13.93
C VAL A 69 8.64 32.43 12.81
N VAL A 70 7.75 33.30 12.39
CA VAL A 70 7.97 34.23 11.27
C VAL A 70 7.75 35.66 11.75
N GLU A 71 8.70 36.55 11.41
CA GLU A 71 8.61 37.97 11.71
C GLU A 71 7.63 38.68 10.76
N GLU A 72 7.02 39.77 11.24
CA GLU A 72 6.07 40.59 10.46
C GLU A 72 6.63 41.08 9.10
N ILE A 73 7.95 41.27 9.01
CA ILE A 73 8.60 41.71 7.79
C ILE A 73 8.38 40.72 6.62
N ASN A 74 8.35 39.40 6.91
CA ASN A 74 8.10 38.39 5.90
C ASN A 74 6.66 38.46 5.37
N LEU A 75 5.69 38.70 6.25
CA LEU A 75 4.29 38.91 5.84
C LEU A 75 4.18 40.12 4.89
N ARG A 76 4.87 41.23 5.21
CA ARG A 76 4.89 42.44 4.34
C ARG A 76 5.48 42.17 2.96
N VAL A 77 6.56 41.38 2.87
CA VAL A 77 7.17 40.99 1.61
C VAL A 77 6.19 40.23 0.72
N HIS A 78 5.47 39.26 1.30
CA HIS A 78 4.49 38.47 0.54
C HIS A 78 3.25 39.27 0.16
N ILE A 79 2.78 40.20 1.01
CA ILE A 79 1.70 41.11 0.67
C ILE A 79 2.11 42.06 -0.47
N ALA A 80 3.35 42.57 -0.46
CA ALA A 80 3.86 43.38 -1.54
C ALA A 80 3.96 42.61 -2.86
N ALA A 81 4.39 41.36 -2.81
CA ALA A 81 4.40 40.46 -3.96
C ALA A 81 2.98 40.21 -4.52
N LEU A 82 2.00 39.97 -3.64
CA LEU A 82 0.59 39.84 -4.00
C LEU A 82 0.04 41.06 -4.69
N ARG A 83 0.25 42.25 -4.12
CA ARG A 83 -0.20 43.50 -4.71
C ARG A 83 0.36 43.73 -6.10
N ARG A 84 1.66 43.47 -6.28
CA ARG A 84 2.31 43.58 -7.60
C ARG A 84 1.72 42.60 -8.61
N ALA A 85 1.52 41.35 -8.20
CA ALA A 85 0.98 40.31 -9.08
C ALA A 85 -0.48 40.56 -9.48
N LEU A 86 -1.28 41.17 -8.62
CA LEU A 86 -2.68 41.52 -8.85
C LEU A 86 -2.87 42.89 -9.50
N GLY A 87 -1.77 43.66 -9.77
CA GLY A 87 -1.89 45.04 -10.24
C GLY A 87 -2.60 45.97 -9.26
N ASP A 88 -2.48 45.70 -7.94
CA ASP A 88 -3.18 46.47 -6.89
C ASP A 88 -2.67 47.91 -6.81
N GLY A 89 -3.53 48.86 -7.09
CA GLY A 89 -3.22 50.30 -7.19
C GLY A 89 -3.03 50.78 -8.64
N GLU A 90 -3.02 49.88 -9.62
CA GLU A 90 -3.04 50.24 -11.04
C GLU A 90 -4.48 50.44 -11.53
N ASN A 91 -4.70 51.42 -12.42
CA ASN A 91 -6.03 51.72 -12.99
C ASN A 91 -7.16 51.95 -11.96
N GLY A 92 -6.82 52.40 -10.75
CA GLY A 92 -7.81 52.63 -9.68
C GLY A 92 -8.36 51.39 -9.00
N GLN A 93 -7.89 50.20 -9.33
CA GLN A 93 -8.31 48.93 -8.70
C GLN A 93 -7.55 48.71 -7.39
N ARG A 94 -8.27 48.36 -6.36
CA ARG A 94 -7.70 48.00 -5.03
C ARG A 94 -8.24 46.62 -4.60
N TYR A 95 -7.32 45.76 -4.24
CA TYR A 95 -7.63 44.41 -3.75
C TYR A 95 -7.30 44.22 -2.29
N ILE A 96 -6.14 44.70 -1.83
CA ILE A 96 -5.63 44.48 -0.47
C ILE A 96 -5.36 45.83 0.19
N VAL A 97 -6.07 46.13 1.27
CA VAL A 97 -5.89 47.35 2.07
C VAL A 97 -5.18 47.01 3.38
N ASN A 98 -4.20 47.83 3.74
CA ASN A 98 -3.56 47.78 5.04
C ASN A 98 -4.40 48.62 6.03
N VAL A 99 -4.87 48.00 7.11
CA VAL A 99 -5.52 48.69 8.23
C VAL A 99 -4.47 48.93 9.31
N PRO A 100 -4.08 50.20 9.55
CA PRO A 100 -2.99 50.52 10.50
C PRO A 100 -3.22 49.85 11.84
N GLN A 101 -2.18 49.28 12.44
CA GLN A 101 -2.14 48.58 13.72
C GLN A 101 -3.02 47.32 13.82
N CYS A 102 -3.88 47.02 12.83
CA CYS A 102 -4.80 45.89 12.87
C CYS A 102 -4.36 44.72 11.96
N GLY A 103 -4.19 44.99 10.65
CA GLY A 103 -3.89 43.90 9.73
C GLY A 103 -4.19 44.26 8.27
N TYR A 104 -4.70 43.27 7.52
CA TYR A 104 -5.01 43.41 6.09
C TYR A 104 -6.48 43.05 5.85
N SER A 105 -7.10 43.69 4.86
CA SER A 105 -8.46 43.37 4.40
C SER A 105 -8.45 43.25 2.88
N PHE A 106 -9.18 42.25 2.35
CA PHE A 106 -9.49 42.16 0.96
C PHE A 106 -10.77 42.95 0.66
N VAL A 107 -10.70 43.98 -0.20
CA VAL A 107 -11.76 44.93 -0.40
C VAL A 107 -12.50 44.82 -1.73
N ALA A 108 -11.97 44.06 -2.68
CA ALA A 108 -12.70 43.82 -3.92
C ALA A 108 -13.89 42.87 -3.69
N PRO A 109 -15.01 43.06 -4.42
CA PRO A 109 -16.10 42.13 -4.36
C PRO A 109 -15.67 40.74 -4.84
N VAL A 110 -15.91 39.73 -4.01
CA VAL A 110 -15.63 38.33 -4.32
C VAL A 110 -16.96 37.63 -4.64
N HIS A 111 -17.00 37.08 -5.81
CA HIS A 111 -18.11 36.22 -6.24
C HIS A 111 -17.62 34.78 -6.18
N ALA A 112 -18.31 33.97 -5.38
CA ALA A 112 -18.19 32.53 -5.52
C ALA A 112 -18.91 32.20 -6.83
N ASP A 113 -18.22 31.68 -7.83
CA ASP A 113 -18.90 30.95 -8.89
C ASP A 113 -19.56 29.75 -8.21
N SER A 114 -20.74 29.96 -7.69
CA SER A 114 -21.70 28.89 -7.69
C SER A 114 -21.94 28.67 -9.19
N VAL A 115 -21.25 27.68 -9.74
CA VAL A 115 -21.56 27.14 -11.06
C VAL A 115 -22.97 26.59 -10.94
N ALA A 116 -23.91 27.56 -10.86
CA ALA A 116 -25.31 27.28 -11.01
C ALA A 116 -25.49 26.82 -12.45
N GLN A 117 -25.83 25.54 -12.55
CA GLN A 117 -26.67 25.04 -13.61
C GLN A 117 -26.22 25.26 -15.07
N VAL A 118 -24.95 24.98 -15.34
CA VAL A 118 -24.62 24.36 -16.61
C VAL A 118 -24.20 22.95 -16.26
N VAL A 119 -25.19 22.06 -16.32
CA VAL A 119 -25.04 20.59 -16.25
C VAL A 119 -23.97 20.16 -15.22
N PHE A 120 -24.24 20.38 -13.94
CA PHE A 120 -23.88 19.40 -12.95
C PHE A 120 -24.79 18.19 -13.20
N GLU A 121 -24.52 17.44 -14.26
CA GLU A 121 -24.58 16.00 -14.09
C GLU A 121 -23.72 15.77 -12.88
N SER A 122 -24.38 15.50 -11.78
CA SER A 122 -23.82 15.28 -10.47
C SER A 122 -22.41 14.67 -10.58
N LEU A 123 -21.38 15.44 -10.25
CA LEU A 123 -20.18 14.86 -9.70
C LEU A 123 -20.60 14.38 -8.30
N GLN A 124 -21.44 13.35 -8.26
CA GLN A 124 -21.61 12.51 -7.11
C GLN A 124 -20.21 12.09 -6.75
N ALA A 125 -19.81 12.30 -5.49
CA ALA A 125 -18.57 11.74 -5.00
C ALA A 125 -18.54 10.31 -5.51
N PRO A 126 -17.43 9.86 -6.16
CA PRO A 126 -17.40 8.56 -6.81
C PRO A 126 -17.91 7.52 -5.83
N GLN A 127 -18.94 6.79 -6.22
CA GLN A 127 -19.56 5.80 -5.35
C GLN A 127 -18.52 4.72 -5.03
N HIS A 128 -18.41 4.34 -3.80
CA HIS A 128 -17.50 3.27 -3.39
C HIS A 128 -17.92 2.62 -2.08
N ASN A 129 -17.55 1.37 -1.91
CA ASN A 129 -17.69 0.63 -0.65
C ASN A 129 -16.32 0.36 0.03
N LEU A 130 -15.28 1.12 -0.33
CA LEU A 130 -13.98 1.00 0.31
C LEU A 130 -14.06 1.37 1.80
N PRO A 131 -13.22 0.76 2.67
CA PRO A 131 -13.17 1.11 4.09
C PRO A 131 -12.88 2.59 4.31
N ALA A 132 -13.57 3.23 5.25
CA ALA A 132 -13.44 4.67 5.56
C ALA A 132 -12.02 5.07 6.04
N ARG A 133 -11.25 4.11 6.56
CA ARG A 133 -9.86 4.31 6.98
C ARG A 133 -8.99 3.20 6.39
N LEU A 134 -8.10 3.56 5.49
CA LEU A 134 -7.12 2.63 4.95
C LEU A 134 -5.86 2.61 5.82
N THR A 135 -5.25 1.42 5.92
CA THR A 135 -3.94 1.29 6.56
C THR A 135 -2.88 1.92 5.66
N PRO A 136 -2.04 2.84 6.19
CA PRO A 136 -0.95 3.42 5.41
C PRO A 136 -0.03 2.33 4.84
N VAL A 137 0.29 2.45 3.57
CA VAL A 137 1.20 1.54 2.86
C VAL A 137 2.62 2.08 3.01
N THR A 138 3.52 1.29 3.60
CA THR A 138 4.91 1.69 3.85
C THR A 138 5.83 1.10 2.79
N GLY A 139 6.70 1.95 2.20
CA GLY A 139 7.79 1.53 1.32
C GLY A 139 7.36 0.90 -0.01
N ARG A 140 6.19 1.28 -0.53
CA ARG A 140 5.64 0.76 -1.80
C ARG A 140 5.10 1.85 -2.72
N ASP A 141 5.49 3.10 -2.50
CA ASP A 141 4.95 4.23 -3.24
C ASP A 141 5.21 4.14 -4.75
N SER A 142 6.41 3.71 -5.14
CA SER A 142 6.78 3.50 -6.54
C SER A 142 5.94 2.41 -7.21
N LEU A 143 5.71 1.30 -6.51
CA LEU A 143 4.90 0.18 -6.98
C LEU A 143 3.42 0.60 -7.11
N VAL A 144 2.86 1.20 -6.07
CA VAL A 144 1.48 1.72 -6.08
C VAL A 144 1.31 2.72 -7.22
N GLY A 145 2.26 3.67 -7.38
CA GLY A 145 2.23 4.62 -8.49
C GLY A 145 2.32 3.98 -9.88
N ALA A 146 3.09 2.88 -10.03
CA ALA A 146 3.13 2.12 -11.28
C ALA A 146 1.79 1.41 -11.56
N MET A 147 1.20 0.77 -10.56
CA MET A 147 -0.10 0.11 -10.67
C MET A 147 -1.23 1.08 -11.00
N VAL A 148 -1.26 2.28 -10.37
CA VAL A 148 -2.24 3.33 -10.65
C VAL A 148 -2.17 3.78 -12.11
N ARG A 149 -0.98 3.88 -12.69
CA ARG A 149 -0.82 4.24 -14.13
C ARG A 149 -1.18 3.09 -15.06
N GLN A 150 -0.92 1.85 -14.67
CA GLN A 150 -1.06 0.68 -15.52
C GLN A 150 -2.49 0.10 -15.53
N LEU A 151 -3.17 0.08 -14.37
CA LEU A 151 -4.48 -0.56 -14.22
C LEU A 151 -5.54 -0.04 -15.20
N PRO A 152 -5.66 1.28 -15.47
CA PRO A 152 -6.61 1.79 -16.46
C PRO A 152 -6.35 1.30 -17.90
N LEU A 153 -5.12 0.84 -18.18
CA LEU A 153 -4.71 0.38 -19.51
C LEU A 153 -4.86 -1.13 -19.70
N CYS A 154 -4.87 -1.90 -18.60
CA CYS A 154 -4.86 -3.37 -18.62
C CYS A 154 -6.14 -3.92 -18.00
N ARG A 155 -7.25 -3.59 -18.20
CA ARG A 155 -8.56 -4.05 -17.70
C ARG A 155 -8.57 -5.15 -16.60
N LEU A 156 -7.54 -5.99 -16.51
CA LEU A 156 -7.36 -7.02 -15.47
C LEU A 156 -5.94 -6.98 -14.91
N MET A 157 -5.84 -6.75 -13.59
CA MET A 157 -4.57 -6.84 -12.86
C MET A 157 -4.75 -7.73 -11.62
N SER A 158 -3.87 -8.73 -11.47
CA SER A 158 -3.82 -9.59 -10.30
C SER A 158 -2.60 -9.28 -9.45
N VAL A 159 -2.82 -8.92 -8.18
CA VAL A 159 -1.76 -8.73 -7.19
C VAL A 159 -1.50 -10.07 -6.50
N THR A 160 -0.34 -10.66 -6.77
CA THR A 160 0.02 -11.97 -6.24
C THR A 160 1.15 -11.89 -5.21
N GLY A 161 1.29 -12.92 -4.38
CA GLY A 161 2.37 -13.01 -3.38
C GLY A 161 1.98 -13.77 -2.13
N PRO A 162 2.93 -13.99 -1.21
CA PRO A 162 2.74 -14.82 -0.03
C PRO A 162 1.68 -14.24 0.94
N ALA A 163 1.21 -15.09 1.85
CA ALA A 163 0.31 -14.67 2.93
C ALA A 163 0.98 -13.59 3.79
N GLY A 164 0.22 -12.56 4.17
CA GLY A 164 0.73 -11.47 5.03
C GLY A 164 1.65 -10.47 4.36
N VAL A 165 1.86 -10.55 3.02
CA VAL A 165 2.72 -9.61 2.28
C VAL A 165 2.05 -8.25 2.02
N GLY A 166 0.74 -8.11 2.29
CA GLY A 166 -0.01 -6.87 2.17
C GLY A 166 -0.72 -6.66 0.82
N LYS A 167 -1.11 -7.73 0.12
CA LYS A 167 -1.84 -7.67 -1.17
C LYS A 167 -3.08 -6.78 -1.09
N SER A 168 -4.00 -7.10 -0.18
CA SER A 168 -5.25 -6.34 0.02
C SER A 168 -4.99 -4.88 0.38
N THR A 169 -3.97 -4.61 1.21
CA THR A 169 -3.60 -3.23 1.60
C THR A 169 -3.13 -2.40 0.41
N VAL A 170 -2.29 -3.00 -0.45
CA VAL A 170 -1.81 -2.35 -1.69
C VAL A 170 -2.95 -2.16 -2.67
N ALA A 171 -3.78 -3.19 -2.90
CA ALA A 171 -4.92 -3.12 -3.81
C ALA A 171 -5.95 -2.05 -3.38
N LEU A 172 -6.28 -1.98 -2.08
CA LEU A 172 -7.13 -0.94 -1.53
C LEU A 172 -6.54 0.47 -1.74
N ARG A 173 -5.22 0.64 -1.55
CA ARG A 173 -4.57 1.93 -1.79
C ARG A 173 -4.59 2.33 -3.26
N VAL A 174 -4.38 1.38 -4.18
CA VAL A 174 -4.51 1.62 -5.63
C VAL A 174 -5.95 2.00 -5.99
N ALA A 175 -6.92 1.25 -5.45
CA ALA A 175 -8.34 1.52 -5.66
C ALA A 175 -8.76 2.91 -5.15
N GLU A 176 -8.29 3.32 -3.96
CA GLU A 176 -8.50 4.66 -3.40
C GLU A 176 -7.96 5.77 -4.30
N LEU A 177 -6.73 5.61 -4.82
CA LEU A 177 -6.10 6.59 -5.70
C LEU A 177 -6.78 6.69 -7.07
N LEU A 178 -7.51 5.65 -7.49
CA LEU A 178 -8.24 5.60 -8.75
C LEU A 178 -9.72 5.99 -8.64
N LEU A 179 -10.21 6.40 -7.46
CA LEU A 179 -11.61 6.81 -7.27
C LEU A 179 -12.08 7.88 -8.27
N GLN A 180 -11.24 8.85 -8.58
CA GLN A 180 -11.56 9.91 -9.53
C GLN A 180 -11.49 9.47 -11.00
N HIS A 181 -10.83 8.34 -11.27
CA HIS A 181 -10.69 7.81 -12.62
C HIS A 181 -11.93 7.04 -13.07
N PHE A 182 -12.55 6.29 -12.15
CA PHE A 182 -13.73 5.47 -12.45
C PHE A 182 -15.03 6.20 -12.08
N ARG A 183 -15.69 6.75 -13.10
CA ARG A 183 -16.87 7.61 -12.95
C ARG A 183 -18.01 6.94 -12.20
N ASP A 184 -18.25 5.66 -12.50
CA ASP A 184 -19.40 4.91 -11.99
C ASP A 184 -19.01 4.09 -10.73
N GLY A 185 -17.82 4.36 -10.17
CA GLY A 185 -17.45 3.92 -8.83
C GLY A 185 -16.35 2.87 -8.75
N VAL A 186 -15.97 2.57 -7.49
CA VAL A 186 -14.97 1.56 -7.13
C VAL A 186 -15.57 0.62 -6.09
N TRP A 187 -15.67 -0.65 -6.44
CA TRP A 187 -16.39 -1.63 -5.66
C TRP A 187 -15.50 -2.76 -5.19
N ARG A 188 -15.49 -3.02 -3.89
CA ARG A 188 -14.75 -4.14 -3.29
C ARG A 188 -15.70 -5.28 -2.95
N VAL A 189 -15.31 -6.49 -3.35
CA VAL A 189 -15.95 -7.75 -2.95
C VAL A 189 -14.90 -8.62 -2.25
N ASP A 190 -15.13 -8.93 -0.98
CA ASP A 190 -14.25 -9.81 -0.19
C ASP A 190 -14.74 -11.25 -0.33
N LEU A 191 -13.99 -12.05 -1.07
CA LEU A 191 -14.33 -13.44 -1.35
C LEU A 191 -14.00 -14.39 -0.20
N ALA A 192 -13.25 -13.95 0.81
CA ALA A 192 -12.76 -14.83 1.88
C ALA A 192 -13.84 -15.56 2.70
N VAL A 193 -15.07 -15.05 2.69
CA VAL A 193 -16.21 -15.62 3.44
C VAL A 193 -17.16 -16.40 2.56
N ILE A 194 -16.87 -16.50 1.25
CA ILE A 194 -17.75 -17.13 0.27
C ILE A 194 -17.41 -18.62 0.17
N ASP A 195 -18.44 -19.47 0.22
CA ASP A 195 -18.32 -20.90 0.01
C ASP A 195 -18.06 -21.24 -1.46
N GLU A 196 -17.28 -22.28 -1.73
CA GLU A 196 -16.97 -22.79 -3.09
C GLU A 196 -18.22 -23.15 -3.91
N ARG A 197 -19.34 -23.42 -3.26
CA ARG A 197 -20.62 -23.77 -3.90
C ARG A 197 -21.45 -22.56 -4.30
N THR A 198 -21.07 -21.35 -3.90
CA THR A 198 -21.84 -20.13 -4.17
C THR A 198 -21.60 -19.69 -5.61
N PRO A 199 -22.63 -19.45 -6.43
CA PRO A 199 -22.50 -18.84 -7.74
C PRO A 199 -21.93 -17.43 -7.60
N LEU A 200 -20.66 -17.24 -7.98
CA LEU A 200 -19.94 -15.97 -7.73
C LEU A 200 -20.57 -14.79 -8.46
N LEU A 201 -21.07 -14.99 -9.67
CA LEU A 201 -21.69 -13.91 -10.44
C LEU A 201 -22.94 -13.38 -9.75
N ASP A 202 -23.84 -14.28 -9.31
CA ASP A 202 -25.07 -13.89 -8.63
C ASP A 202 -24.77 -13.18 -7.30
N HIS A 203 -23.82 -13.72 -6.54
CA HIS A 203 -23.36 -13.10 -5.29
C HIS A 203 -22.79 -11.70 -5.51
N LEU A 204 -21.97 -11.54 -6.55
CA LEU A 204 -21.39 -10.24 -6.93
C LEU A 204 -22.47 -9.23 -7.29
N LEU A 205 -23.40 -9.61 -8.18
CA LEU A 205 -24.48 -8.73 -8.62
C LEU A 205 -25.39 -8.33 -7.45
N GLN A 206 -25.70 -9.26 -6.55
CA GLN A 206 -26.44 -8.96 -5.30
C GLN A 206 -25.65 -8.01 -4.38
N THR A 207 -24.35 -8.22 -4.22
CA THR A 207 -23.49 -7.37 -3.35
C THR A 207 -23.40 -5.94 -3.87
N LEU A 208 -23.45 -5.77 -5.19
CA LEU A 208 -23.38 -4.47 -5.86
C LEU A 208 -24.76 -3.84 -6.08
N ASP A 209 -25.84 -4.55 -5.73
CA ASP A 209 -27.23 -4.15 -6.00
C ASP A 209 -27.45 -3.72 -7.46
N THR A 210 -27.00 -4.55 -8.41
CA THR A 210 -26.99 -4.28 -9.83
C THR A 210 -27.26 -5.54 -10.65
N ASP A 211 -27.46 -5.38 -11.93
CA ASP A 211 -27.52 -6.47 -12.90
C ASP A 211 -26.38 -6.38 -13.92
N LEU A 212 -26.17 -7.47 -14.67
CA LEU A 212 -25.05 -7.55 -15.62
C LEU A 212 -25.17 -6.51 -16.76
N SER A 213 -26.37 -6.16 -17.19
CA SER A 213 -26.61 -5.19 -18.24
C SER A 213 -26.27 -3.77 -17.81
N THR A 214 -26.62 -3.42 -16.58
CA THR A 214 -26.25 -2.14 -15.95
C THR A 214 -24.73 -2.06 -15.74
N LEU A 215 -24.11 -3.12 -15.21
CA LEU A 215 -22.67 -3.18 -15.01
C LEU A 215 -21.89 -3.07 -16.33
N ALA A 216 -22.42 -3.64 -17.42
CA ALA A 216 -21.82 -3.57 -18.76
C ALA A 216 -21.72 -2.13 -19.31
N ALA A 217 -22.62 -1.24 -18.91
CA ALA A 217 -22.62 0.16 -19.31
C ALA A 217 -21.70 1.05 -18.46
N GLN A 218 -21.33 0.59 -17.26
CA GLN A 218 -20.58 1.36 -16.27
C GLN A 218 -19.08 1.40 -16.54
N HIS A 219 -18.46 2.54 -16.22
CA HIS A 219 -17.02 2.71 -16.14
C HIS A 219 -16.59 2.64 -14.68
N CYS A 220 -16.39 1.42 -14.17
CA CYS A 220 -16.11 1.17 -12.77
C CYS A 220 -14.91 0.24 -12.58
N LEU A 221 -14.34 0.26 -11.35
CA LEU A 221 -13.31 -0.66 -10.90
C LEU A 221 -13.90 -1.67 -9.92
N LEU A 222 -13.72 -2.94 -10.20
CA LEU A 222 -14.06 -4.03 -9.31
C LEU A 222 -12.80 -4.58 -8.62
N LEU A 223 -12.74 -4.48 -7.31
CA LEU A 223 -11.68 -5.10 -6.49
C LEU A 223 -12.16 -6.44 -5.93
N LEU A 224 -11.67 -7.54 -6.49
CA LEU A 224 -11.89 -8.90 -5.99
C LEU A 224 -10.79 -9.26 -5.00
N ASP A 225 -11.12 -9.31 -3.72
CA ASP A 225 -10.14 -9.54 -2.66
C ASP A 225 -10.19 -10.99 -2.17
N ASN A 226 -9.02 -11.65 -2.04
CA ASN A 226 -8.86 -13.03 -1.56
C ASN A 226 -9.40 -14.14 -2.51
N CYS A 227 -8.99 -14.10 -3.77
CA CYS A 227 -9.43 -15.06 -4.80
C CYS A 227 -8.83 -16.47 -4.65
N GLU A 228 -7.84 -16.67 -3.78
CA GLU A 228 -6.99 -17.87 -3.76
C GLU A 228 -7.73 -19.21 -3.56
N HIS A 229 -8.85 -19.25 -2.82
CA HIS A 229 -9.61 -20.48 -2.58
C HIS A 229 -10.70 -20.74 -3.62
N LEU A 230 -11.02 -19.73 -4.44
CA LEU A 230 -12.02 -19.79 -5.50
C LEU A 230 -11.41 -19.52 -6.89
N ARG A 231 -10.13 -19.85 -7.08
CA ARG A 231 -9.35 -19.44 -8.26
C ARG A 231 -10.06 -19.71 -9.59
N ASP A 232 -10.51 -20.96 -9.82
CA ASP A 232 -11.10 -21.35 -11.08
C ASP A 232 -12.47 -20.72 -11.31
N ALA A 233 -13.26 -20.55 -10.24
CA ALA A 233 -14.50 -19.81 -10.27
C ALA A 233 -14.27 -18.29 -10.50
N CYS A 234 -13.24 -17.71 -9.88
CA CYS A 234 -12.84 -16.32 -10.12
C CYS A 234 -12.37 -16.11 -11.57
N LYS A 235 -11.59 -17.06 -12.13
CA LYS A 235 -11.20 -17.01 -13.54
C LYS A 235 -12.42 -16.94 -14.46
N ALA A 236 -13.36 -17.87 -14.30
CA ALA A 236 -14.59 -17.91 -15.11
C ALA A 236 -15.42 -16.62 -14.95
N LEU A 237 -15.57 -16.13 -13.70
CA LEU A 237 -16.25 -14.87 -13.39
C LEU A 237 -15.59 -13.69 -14.12
N VAL A 238 -14.29 -13.54 -14.01
CA VAL A 238 -13.52 -12.43 -14.58
C VAL A 238 -13.63 -12.45 -16.11
N GLU A 239 -13.49 -13.61 -16.75
CA GLU A 239 -13.63 -13.75 -18.20
C GLU A 239 -15.05 -13.36 -18.65
N THR A 240 -16.09 -13.85 -17.97
CA THR A 240 -17.48 -13.48 -18.24
C THR A 240 -17.73 -11.97 -18.11
N LEU A 241 -17.22 -11.36 -17.03
CA LEU A 241 -17.39 -9.93 -16.78
C LEU A 241 -16.66 -9.06 -17.81
N LEU A 242 -15.43 -9.43 -18.19
CA LEU A 242 -14.63 -8.68 -19.16
C LEU A 242 -15.21 -8.77 -20.59
N ASP A 243 -15.85 -9.89 -20.93
CA ASP A 243 -16.54 -10.05 -22.20
C ASP A 243 -17.84 -9.22 -22.23
N ALA A 244 -18.62 -9.24 -21.15
CA ALA A 244 -19.91 -8.55 -21.07
C ALA A 244 -19.75 -7.03 -20.86
N ALA A 245 -18.72 -6.57 -20.13
CA ALA A 245 -18.56 -5.18 -19.68
C ALA A 245 -17.26 -4.55 -20.22
N PRO A 246 -17.25 -3.94 -21.42
CA PRO A 246 -16.02 -3.44 -22.06
C PRO A 246 -15.34 -2.29 -21.31
N ARG A 247 -16.05 -1.58 -20.44
CA ARG A 247 -15.53 -0.44 -19.65
C ARG A 247 -15.18 -0.80 -18.20
N LEU A 248 -15.37 -2.05 -17.81
CA LEU A 248 -15.02 -2.57 -16.50
C LEU A 248 -13.51 -2.81 -16.41
N SER A 249 -12.90 -2.41 -15.30
CA SER A 249 -11.56 -2.83 -14.89
C SER A 249 -11.63 -3.68 -13.63
N ILE A 250 -10.78 -4.70 -13.54
CA ILE A 250 -10.76 -5.63 -12.41
C ILE A 250 -9.35 -5.62 -11.79
N LEU A 251 -9.32 -5.45 -10.47
CA LEU A 251 -8.13 -5.62 -9.64
C LEU A 251 -8.37 -6.81 -8.71
N ALA A 252 -7.61 -7.88 -8.88
CA ALA A 252 -7.74 -9.08 -8.06
C ALA A 252 -6.58 -9.21 -7.07
N THR A 253 -6.82 -9.77 -5.88
CA THR A 253 -5.76 -10.20 -4.98
C THR A 253 -5.81 -11.70 -4.80
N SER A 254 -4.68 -12.37 -4.96
CA SER A 254 -4.58 -13.82 -4.83
C SER A 254 -3.15 -14.21 -4.41
N ARG A 255 -2.92 -15.47 -4.07
CA ARG A 255 -1.56 -16.00 -3.85
C ARG A 255 -0.88 -16.39 -5.16
N GLU A 256 -1.64 -16.78 -6.12
CA GLU A 256 -1.23 -17.16 -7.46
C GLU A 256 -2.04 -16.40 -8.52
N ALA A 257 -1.57 -16.39 -9.75
CA ALA A 257 -2.31 -15.81 -10.86
C ALA A 257 -3.64 -16.55 -11.08
N LEU A 258 -4.65 -15.85 -11.58
CA LEU A 258 -5.93 -16.45 -11.96
C LEU A 258 -5.81 -17.25 -13.26
N HIS A 259 -4.78 -16.98 -14.06
CA HIS A 259 -4.57 -17.52 -15.41
C HIS A 259 -5.75 -17.22 -16.35
N ALA A 260 -6.36 -16.04 -16.16
CA ALA A 260 -7.39 -15.52 -17.04
C ALA A 260 -6.79 -14.83 -18.26
N ASN A 261 -7.58 -14.73 -19.34
CA ASN A 261 -7.15 -14.02 -20.53
C ASN A 261 -6.87 -12.54 -20.22
N LEU A 262 -5.83 -11.98 -20.83
CA LEU A 262 -5.39 -10.57 -20.67
C LEU A 262 -4.96 -10.20 -19.23
N GLU A 263 -4.71 -11.17 -18.37
CA GLU A 263 -4.28 -10.93 -17.00
C GLU A 263 -2.87 -10.32 -16.95
N THR A 264 -2.77 -9.16 -16.29
CA THR A 264 -1.48 -8.56 -15.91
C THR A 264 -1.17 -8.93 -14.47
N VAL A 265 -0.10 -9.69 -14.24
CA VAL A 265 0.28 -10.16 -12.91
C VAL A 265 1.30 -9.24 -12.28
N GLN A 266 0.94 -8.65 -11.13
CA GLN A 266 1.83 -7.86 -10.30
C GLN A 266 2.25 -8.66 -9.07
N VAL A 267 3.49 -9.17 -9.08
CA VAL A 267 4.04 -9.94 -7.95
C VAL A 267 4.48 -8.99 -6.84
N LEU A 268 3.97 -9.21 -5.63
CA LEU A 268 4.27 -8.42 -4.45
C LEU A 268 5.32 -9.13 -3.59
N ALA A 269 6.56 -8.62 -3.63
CA ALA A 269 7.65 -9.10 -2.79
C ALA A 269 7.49 -8.64 -1.32
N PRO A 270 8.10 -9.30 -0.34
CA PRO A 270 8.25 -8.77 1.02
C PRO A 270 8.93 -7.38 1.04
N LEU A 271 8.82 -6.68 2.16
CA LEU A 271 9.49 -5.40 2.36
C LEU A 271 11.01 -5.57 2.38
N SER A 272 11.72 -4.53 1.97
CA SER A 272 13.19 -4.53 2.00
C SER A 272 13.71 -4.67 3.43
N ILE A 273 14.69 -5.56 3.61
CA ILE A 273 15.34 -5.84 4.89
C ILE A 273 16.84 -5.50 4.80
N PRO A 274 17.48 -5.08 5.91
CA PRO A 274 18.91 -4.86 5.95
C PRO A 274 19.69 -6.14 5.64
N LYS A 275 20.57 -6.09 4.64
CA LYS A 275 21.37 -7.23 4.19
C LYS A 275 22.74 -7.28 4.84
N SER A 276 23.37 -6.11 5.05
CA SER A 276 24.72 -6.02 5.62
C SER A 276 24.72 -6.30 7.11
N SER A 277 25.78 -6.92 7.60
CA SER A 277 26.09 -7.06 9.03
C SER A 277 26.65 -5.75 9.63
N ALA A 278 27.28 -4.92 8.82
CA ALA A 278 27.81 -3.62 9.22
C ALA A 278 26.75 -2.52 8.95
N LEU A 279 25.87 -2.31 9.93
CA LEU A 279 24.94 -1.18 9.96
C LEU A 279 25.56 -0.10 10.86
N ASN A 280 25.82 1.07 10.30
CA ASN A 280 26.61 2.10 10.95
C ASN A 280 25.77 3.24 11.52
N SER A 281 24.52 3.43 11.06
CA SER A 281 23.66 4.50 11.56
C SER A 281 22.17 4.14 11.56
N VAL A 282 21.41 4.88 12.36
CA VAL A 282 19.94 4.77 12.39
C VAL A 282 19.33 5.18 11.04
N GLU A 283 19.91 6.19 10.38
CA GLU A 283 19.44 6.67 9.07
C GLU A 283 19.56 5.58 8.00
N GLU A 284 20.69 4.86 7.99
CA GLU A 284 20.92 3.75 7.05
C GLU A 284 19.86 2.66 7.23
N VAL A 285 19.61 2.26 8.46
CA VAL A 285 18.62 1.22 8.77
C VAL A 285 17.19 1.67 8.47
N MET A 286 16.88 2.92 8.72
CA MET A 286 15.57 3.53 8.37
C MET A 286 15.36 3.66 6.85
N GLY A 287 16.36 3.46 6.02
CA GLY A 287 16.22 3.31 4.57
C GLY A 287 15.47 2.03 4.15
N TYR A 288 15.36 1.04 5.03
CA TYR A 288 14.68 -0.22 4.75
C TYR A 288 13.21 -0.20 5.17
N SER A 289 12.31 -0.53 4.23
CA SER A 289 10.86 -0.44 4.45
C SER A 289 10.34 -1.36 5.57
N ALA A 290 10.96 -2.51 5.80
CA ALA A 290 10.62 -3.39 6.92
C ALA A 290 10.87 -2.71 8.27
N VAL A 291 11.99 -1.98 8.39
CA VAL A 291 12.34 -1.24 9.61
C VAL A 291 11.43 -0.02 9.78
N GLN A 292 11.14 0.72 8.71
CA GLN A 292 10.20 1.84 8.75
C GLN A 292 8.83 1.39 9.29
N LEU A 293 8.32 0.26 8.78
CA LEU A 293 7.04 -0.30 9.24
C LEU A 293 7.11 -0.67 10.72
N PHE A 294 8.15 -1.39 11.14
CA PHE A 294 8.33 -1.78 12.53
C PHE A 294 8.34 -0.55 13.46
N VAL A 295 9.19 0.43 13.16
CA VAL A 295 9.33 1.66 13.97
C VAL A 295 8.02 2.45 14.00
N SER A 296 7.33 2.56 12.88
CA SER A 296 6.01 3.23 12.79
C SER A 296 4.99 2.54 13.70
N ARG A 297 4.90 1.21 13.68
CA ARG A 297 3.97 0.43 14.51
C ARG A 297 4.37 0.42 15.98
N ALA A 298 5.67 0.35 16.28
CA ALA A 298 6.18 0.45 17.65
C ALA A 298 5.88 1.82 18.26
N ARG A 299 6.06 2.91 17.51
CA ARG A 299 5.70 4.28 17.96
C ARG A 299 4.20 4.46 18.20
N ALA A 300 3.37 3.83 17.38
CA ALA A 300 1.92 3.87 17.57
C ALA A 300 1.46 3.13 18.84
N ARG A 301 2.29 2.23 19.37
CA ARG A 301 2.07 1.52 20.62
C ARG A 301 2.71 2.25 21.80
N GLN A 302 3.95 2.64 21.67
CA GLN A 302 4.76 3.28 22.69
C GLN A 302 5.25 4.64 22.18
N GLN A 303 4.61 5.73 22.58
CA GLN A 303 4.89 7.10 22.08
C GLN A 303 6.36 7.52 22.26
N GLY A 304 7.05 6.98 23.27
CA GLY A 304 8.49 7.23 23.53
C GLY A 304 9.44 6.34 22.77
N PHE A 305 8.97 5.41 21.91
CA PHE A 305 9.84 4.49 21.20
C PHE A 305 10.78 5.23 20.23
N ARG A 306 12.09 5.07 20.46
CA ARG A 306 13.15 5.58 19.60
C ARG A 306 14.15 4.47 19.33
N LEU A 307 14.44 4.23 18.06
CA LEU A 307 15.52 3.33 17.66
C LEU A 307 16.86 4.00 17.97
N ARG A 308 17.76 3.29 18.64
CA ARG A 308 19.11 3.75 19.02
C ARG A 308 20.14 2.93 18.25
N GLU A 309 21.40 3.41 18.19
CA GLU A 309 22.48 2.70 17.52
C GLU A 309 22.70 1.29 18.09
N GLN A 310 22.59 1.12 19.41
CA GLN A 310 22.68 -0.18 20.07
C GLN A 310 21.61 -1.19 19.63
N ASP A 311 20.50 -0.71 19.08
CA ASP A 311 19.35 -1.53 18.67
C ASP A 311 19.44 -2.01 17.22
N LEU A 312 20.42 -1.51 16.43
CA LEU A 312 20.53 -1.74 14.99
C LEU A 312 20.62 -3.22 14.62
N GLN A 313 21.45 -3.98 15.34
CA GLN A 313 21.62 -5.41 15.10
C GLN A 313 20.35 -6.17 15.46
N VAL A 314 19.70 -5.80 16.56
CA VAL A 314 18.48 -6.45 17.04
C VAL A 314 17.32 -6.25 16.03
N ILE A 315 17.12 -5.01 15.57
CA ILE A 315 16.04 -4.71 14.61
C ILE A 315 16.28 -5.38 13.25
N ARG A 316 17.53 -5.42 12.79
CA ARG A 316 17.91 -6.17 11.59
C ARG A 316 17.50 -7.64 11.72
N ASP A 317 17.91 -8.29 12.83
CA ASP A 317 17.65 -9.70 13.05
C ASP A 317 16.15 -9.98 13.18
N ILE A 318 15.39 -9.09 13.82
CA ILE A 318 13.93 -9.16 13.87
C ILE A 318 13.35 -9.14 12.44
N CYS A 319 13.69 -8.13 11.64
CA CYS A 319 13.17 -8.00 10.27
C CYS A 319 13.55 -9.18 9.37
N ARG A 320 14.78 -9.71 9.51
CA ARG A 320 15.25 -10.90 8.77
C ARG A 320 14.50 -12.17 9.16
N ARG A 321 14.30 -12.43 10.45
CA ARG A 321 13.56 -13.60 10.94
C ARG A 321 12.11 -13.58 10.53
N LEU A 322 11.53 -12.39 10.37
CA LEU A 322 10.16 -12.15 9.90
C LEU A 322 10.05 -12.00 8.37
N ASP A 323 11.14 -12.28 7.63
CA ASP A 323 11.21 -12.24 6.16
C ASP A 323 10.75 -10.91 5.52
N GLY A 324 10.72 -9.80 6.28
CA GLY A 324 10.15 -8.55 5.78
C GLY A 324 8.63 -8.61 5.52
N LEU A 325 7.92 -9.61 6.03
CA LEU A 325 6.48 -9.73 5.87
C LEU A 325 5.74 -8.68 6.72
N PRO A 326 4.94 -7.76 6.12
CA PRO A 326 4.23 -6.73 6.87
C PRO A 326 3.41 -7.25 8.03
N LEU A 327 2.61 -8.29 7.83
CA LEU A 327 1.79 -8.87 8.89
C LEU A 327 2.65 -9.37 10.06
N ALA A 328 3.75 -10.08 9.79
CA ALA A 328 4.64 -10.58 10.82
C ALA A 328 5.31 -9.43 11.60
N ILE A 329 5.72 -8.37 10.89
CA ILE A 329 6.32 -7.17 11.48
C ILE A 329 5.30 -6.42 12.37
N GLU A 330 4.06 -6.26 11.92
CA GLU A 330 3.00 -5.63 12.71
C GLU A 330 2.66 -6.41 13.97
N LEU A 331 2.58 -7.75 13.87
CA LEU A 331 2.36 -8.63 15.02
C LEU A 331 3.52 -8.55 16.02
N ALA A 332 4.76 -8.50 15.54
CA ALA A 332 5.95 -8.36 16.37
C ALA A 332 5.99 -6.98 17.05
N ALA A 333 5.80 -5.90 16.30
CA ALA A 333 5.79 -4.55 16.83
C ALA A 333 4.65 -4.33 17.86
N ALA A 334 3.54 -5.08 17.75
CA ALA A 334 2.46 -5.04 18.73
C ALA A 334 2.86 -5.58 20.11
N GLN A 335 3.96 -6.35 20.24
CA GLN A 335 4.46 -6.91 21.49
C GLN A 335 5.54 -6.03 22.15
N ILE A 336 5.89 -4.89 21.57
CA ILE A 336 7.02 -4.06 22.01
C ILE A 336 6.86 -3.56 23.46
N ASP A 337 5.62 -3.29 23.89
CA ASP A 337 5.31 -2.82 25.24
C ASP A 337 5.62 -3.89 26.30
N ALA A 338 5.38 -5.16 25.95
CA ALA A 338 5.54 -6.27 26.90
C ALA A 338 6.97 -6.83 26.93
N LEU A 339 7.68 -6.82 25.80
CA LEU A 339 8.91 -7.60 25.64
C LEU A 339 10.17 -6.74 25.45
N ALA A 340 10.03 -5.47 25.11
CA ALA A 340 11.10 -4.65 24.56
C ALA A 340 11.81 -5.33 23.35
N LEU A 341 12.79 -4.69 22.71
CA LEU A 341 13.43 -5.23 21.49
C LEU A 341 14.20 -6.54 21.74
N LEU A 342 14.97 -6.62 22.81
CA LEU A 342 15.78 -7.83 23.11
C LEU A 342 14.92 -9.02 23.48
N GLY A 343 13.87 -8.82 24.28
CA GLY A 343 12.93 -9.87 24.62
C GLY A 343 12.13 -10.36 23.40
N LEU A 344 11.74 -9.43 22.51
CA LEU A 344 11.11 -9.76 21.25
C LEU A 344 12.04 -10.62 20.36
N GLN A 345 13.33 -10.22 20.19
CA GLN A 345 14.32 -11.00 19.44
C GLN A 345 14.45 -12.43 19.96
N ALA A 346 14.50 -12.61 21.28
CA ALA A 346 14.60 -13.92 21.93
C ALA A 346 13.37 -14.80 21.64
N GLN A 347 12.16 -14.21 21.63
CA GLN A 347 10.93 -14.94 21.38
C GLN A 347 10.67 -15.26 19.90
N LEU A 348 11.38 -14.67 18.96
CA LEU A 348 11.18 -14.93 17.52
C LEU A 348 11.50 -16.37 17.07
N GLY A 349 12.09 -17.21 17.92
CA GLY A 349 12.12 -18.67 17.71
C GLY A 349 10.72 -19.28 17.52
N ASN A 350 9.71 -18.69 18.19
CA ASN A 350 8.30 -19.03 18.11
C ASN A 350 7.45 -17.93 17.48
N CYS A 351 7.95 -17.28 16.39
CA CYS A 351 7.25 -16.17 15.73
C CYS A 351 5.81 -16.51 15.29
N LEU A 352 5.49 -17.80 15.13
CA LEU A 352 4.16 -18.29 14.80
C LEU A 352 3.12 -18.03 15.91
N GLN A 353 3.56 -17.84 17.15
CA GLN A 353 2.70 -17.55 18.30
C GLN A 353 2.43 -16.05 18.50
N LEU A 354 3.04 -15.17 17.68
CA LEU A 354 2.79 -13.74 17.74
C LEU A 354 1.29 -13.45 17.53
N GLN A 355 0.70 -12.71 18.47
CA GLN A 355 -0.72 -12.37 18.46
C GLN A 355 -0.93 -10.91 18.13
N GLY A 356 -1.91 -10.62 17.28
CA GLY A 356 -2.36 -9.30 16.93
C GLY A 356 -3.57 -8.82 17.74
N ARG A 357 -4.24 -7.80 17.24
CA ARG A 357 -5.47 -7.29 17.83
C ARG A 357 -6.60 -8.31 17.67
N ARG A 358 -7.40 -8.54 18.73
CA ARG A 358 -8.59 -9.41 18.70
C ARG A 358 -9.67 -8.94 17.72
N THR A 359 -9.65 -7.65 17.35
CA THR A 359 -10.58 -7.03 16.38
C THR A 359 -10.19 -7.25 14.93
N ALA A 360 -9.03 -7.83 14.64
CA ALA A 360 -8.61 -8.17 13.29
C ALA A 360 -9.39 -9.40 12.78
N VAL A 361 -9.46 -9.54 11.43
CA VAL A 361 -10.02 -10.75 10.80
C VAL A 361 -9.29 -11.98 11.33
N PRO A 362 -9.97 -13.09 11.69
CA PRO A 362 -9.36 -14.25 12.36
C PRO A 362 -8.06 -14.73 11.73
N ARG A 363 -7.97 -14.80 10.41
CA ARG A 363 -6.76 -15.20 9.67
C ARG A 363 -5.57 -14.23 9.81
N HIS A 364 -5.81 -12.99 10.26
CA HIS A 364 -4.77 -11.97 10.49
C HIS A 364 -4.46 -11.76 11.98
N GLN A 365 -5.12 -12.46 12.86
CA GLN A 365 -4.89 -12.36 14.31
C GLN A 365 -3.56 -12.98 14.73
N THR A 366 -3.10 -14.01 14.02
CA THR A 366 -1.79 -14.62 14.25
C THR A 366 -1.13 -14.97 12.93
N LEU A 367 0.20 -15.02 12.94
CA LEU A 367 0.95 -15.49 11.78
C LEU A 367 0.64 -16.96 11.45
N ARG A 368 0.44 -17.76 12.49
CA ARG A 368 0.00 -19.17 12.37
C ARG A 368 -1.31 -19.29 11.58
N ALA A 369 -2.32 -18.46 11.92
CA ALA A 369 -3.62 -18.54 11.23
C ALA A 369 -3.50 -18.18 9.73
N ALA A 370 -2.67 -17.20 9.39
CA ALA A 370 -2.41 -16.84 8.00
C ALA A 370 -1.70 -17.95 7.21
N LEU A 371 -0.75 -18.66 7.84
CA LEU A 371 -0.04 -19.78 7.24
C LEU A 371 -0.89 -21.05 7.20
N GLU A 372 -1.69 -21.33 8.24
CA GLU A 372 -2.65 -22.44 8.27
C GLU A 372 -3.64 -22.36 7.11
N TRP A 373 -4.18 -21.17 6.86
CA TRP A 373 -5.05 -20.94 5.69
C TRP A 373 -4.35 -21.29 4.38
N SER A 374 -3.06 -20.92 4.24
CA SER A 374 -2.24 -21.24 3.08
C SER A 374 -2.02 -22.75 2.93
N TYR A 375 -1.76 -23.42 4.04
CA TYR A 375 -1.43 -24.83 4.09
C TYR A 375 -2.64 -25.72 3.77
N ARG A 376 -3.83 -25.33 4.26
CA ARG A 376 -5.08 -26.07 4.00
C ARG A 376 -5.51 -26.05 2.53
N SER A 377 -5.11 -25.04 1.75
CA SER A 377 -5.39 -24.97 0.31
C SER A 377 -4.46 -25.83 -0.55
N LEU A 378 -3.51 -26.55 0.07
CA LEU A 378 -2.59 -27.45 -0.61
C LEU A 378 -3.18 -28.86 -0.67
N THR A 379 -2.89 -29.57 -1.78
CA THR A 379 -3.12 -31.00 -1.87
C THR A 379 -2.19 -31.76 -0.94
N GLU A 380 -2.52 -33.00 -0.58
CA GLU A 380 -1.65 -33.82 0.28
C GLU A 380 -0.22 -33.97 -0.25
N PRO A 381 0.02 -34.23 -1.57
CA PRO A 381 1.37 -34.25 -2.10
C PRO A 381 2.12 -32.90 -1.97
N GLN A 382 1.42 -31.77 -2.18
CA GLN A 382 2.01 -30.43 -2.00
C GLN A 382 2.38 -30.17 -0.53
N GLN A 383 1.52 -30.54 0.41
CA GLN A 383 1.79 -30.44 1.86
C GLN A 383 3.02 -31.27 2.23
N TRP A 384 3.08 -32.49 1.76
CA TRP A 384 4.15 -33.42 2.01
C TRP A 384 5.51 -32.91 1.46
N VAL A 385 5.54 -32.38 0.24
CA VAL A 385 6.74 -31.77 -0.36
C VAL A 385 7.16 -30.54 0.42
N LEU A 386 6.21 -29.65 0.74
CA LEU A 386 6.49 -28.42 1.53
C LEU A 386 7.14 -28.73 2.87
N GLN A 387 6.64 -29.74 3.58
CA GLN A 387 7.20 -30.19 4.85
C GLN A 387 8.66 -30.63 4.72
N ARG A 388 8.99 -31.43 3.71
CA ARG A 388 10.36 -31.93 3.46
C ARG A 388 11.33 -30.83 3.07
N LEU A 389 10.88 -29.89 2.24
CA LEU A 389 11.70 -28.74 1.86
C LEU A 389 12.02 -27.82 3.02
N ALA A 390 11.32 -27.92 4.15
CA ALA A 390 11.62 -27.14 5.35
C ALA A 390 12.96 -27.48 6.02
N VAL A 391 13.66 -28.52 5.59
CA VAL A 391 15.01 -28.85 6.01
C VAL A 391 16.03 -27.79 5.55
N PHE A 392 15.79 -27.17 4.40
CA PHE A 392 16.66 -26.15 3.86
C PHE A 392 16.51 -24.83 4.63
N LYS A 393 17.60 -24.32 5.22
CA LYS A 393 17.63 -23.06 5.97
C LYS A 393 17.89 -21.85 5.11
N VAL A 394 18.49 -22.07 3.93
CA VAL A 394 18.88 -21.06 2.95
C VAL A 394 18.29 -21.40 1.58
N THR A 395 18.82 -20.81 0.51
CA THR A 395 18.46 -21.19 -0.85
C THR A 395 18.92 -22.59 -1.21
N PHE A 396 18.19 -23.27 -2.09
CA PHE A 396 18.51 -24.62 -2.58
C PHE A 396 18.23 -24.73 -4.07
N THR A 397 18.92 -25.67 -4.74
CA THR A 397 18.71 -25.98 -6.16
C THR A 397 17.58 -26.99 -6.36
N LEU A 398 17.08 -27.12 -7.59
CA LEU A 398 16.10 -28.15 -7.93
C LEU A 398 16.65 -29.56 -7.64
N GLU A 399 17.92 -29.82 -7.97
CA GLU A 399 18.55 -31.08 -7.68
C GLU A 399 18.58 -31.43 -6.20
N ALA A 400 18.96 -30.45 -5.34
CA ALA A 400 18.92 -30.64 -3.89
C ALA A 400 17.51 -30.96 -3.38
N ALA A 401 16.52 -30.23 -3.89
CA ALA A 401 15.12 -30.46 -3.52
C ALA A 401 14.66 -31.87 -3.92
N LEU A 402 14.91 -32.30 -5.15
CA LEU A 402 14.53 -33.64 -5.65
C LEU A 402 15.22 -34.76 -4.87
N ALA A 403 16.48 -34.57 -4.48
CA ALA A 403 17.21 -35.54 -3.66
C ALA A 403 16.56 -35.76 -2.26
N VAL A 404 15.98 -34.70 -1.68
CA VAL A 404 15.30 -34.76 -0.38
C VAL A 404 13.87 -35.29 -0.51
N ILE A 405 13.14 -34.86 -1.54
CA ILE A 405 11.75 -35.26 -1.78
C ILE A 405 11.67 -36.72 -2.21
N ALA A 406 12.52 -37.15 -3.15
CA ALA A 406 12.55 -38.50 -3.72
C ALA A 406 11.20 -38.97 -4.30
N GLU A 407 10.48 -38.09 -4.96
CA GLU A 407 9.20 -38.35 -5.63
C GLU A 407 9.32 -38.07 -7.14
N ALA A 408 8.65 -38.88 -7.94
CA ALA A 408 8.69 -38.77 -9.42
C ALA A 408 8.13 -37.46 -9.92
N GLU A 409 7.09 -36.91 -9.28
CA GLU A 409 6.44 -35.64 -9.63
C GLU A 409 6.99 -34.42 -8.87
N GLY A 410 8.09 -34.58 -8.13
CA GLY A 410 8.64 -33.56 -7.25
C GLY A 410 8.89 -32.21 -7.92
N GLN A 411 9.35 -32.21 -9.18
CA GLN A 411 9.57 -30.96 -9.93
C GLN A 411 8.26 -30.20 -10.17
N SER A 412 7.23 -30.88 -10.68
CA SER A 412 5.91 -30.27 -10.94
C SER A 412 5.31 -29.68 -9.66
N ILE A 413 5.44 -30.39 -8.53
CA ILE A 413 4.95 -29.90 -7.24
C ILE A 413 5.74 -28.68 -6.76
N ILE A 414 7.06 -28.63 -6.96
CA ILE A 414 7.89 -27.45 -6.64
C ILE A 414 7.42 -26.24 -7.45
N GLU A 415 7.17 -26.42 -8.75
CA GLU A 415 6.67 -25.36 -9.63
C GLU A 415 5.31 -24.82 -9.14
N GLN A 416 4.40 -25.71 -8.75
CA GLN A 416 3.11 -25.35 -8.16
C GLN A 416 3.27 -24.59 -6.81
N LEU A 417 4.22 -24.98 -5.96
CA LEU A 417 4.52 -24.26 -4.72
C LEU A 417 5.09 -22.87 -4.98
N VAL A 418 5.85 -22.69 -6.06
CA VAL A 418 6.30 -21.36 -6.53
C VAL A 418 5.11 -20.53 -6.99
N GLN A 419 4.23 -21.08 -7.82
CA GLN A 419 3.01 -20.40 -8.27
C GLN A 419 2.16 -19.96 -7.10
N LYS A 420 1.99 -20.80 -6.07
CA LYS A 420 1.26 -20.49 -4.82
C LYS A 420 2.02 -19.57 -3.86
N SER A 421 3.15 -18.98 -4.29
CA SER A 421 3.98 -18.05 -3.50
C SER A 421 4.48 -18.63 -2.15
N LEU A 422 4.61 -19.97 -2.05
CA LEU A 422 5.20 -20.66 -0.88
C LEU A 422 6.70 -20.86 -1.03
N LEU A 423 7.19 -20.89 -2.28
CA LEU A 423 8.59 -20.81 -2.64
C LEU A 423 8.83 -19.59 -3.52
N THR A 424 10.03 -19.03 -3.44
CA THR A 424 10.46 -17.89 -4.25
C THR A 424 11.64 -18.30 -5.11
N LEU A 425 11.64 -17.88 -6.38
CA LEU A 425 12.78 -18.05 -7.26
C LEU A 425 13.82 -16.96 -6.99
N VAL A 426 15.04 -17.37 -6.75
CA VAL A 426 16.22 -16.49 -6.62
C VAL A 426 17.12 -16.76 -7.83
N ARG A 427 17.23 -15.77 -8.71
CA ARG A 427 18.10 -15.89 -9.90
C ARG A 427 19.52 -15.55 -9.49
N GLY A 428 20.43 -16.52 -9.61
CA GLY A 428 21.88 -16.36 -9.51
C GLY A 428 22.53 -16.44 -10.89
N GLU A 429 23.85 -16.32 -10.95
CA GLU A 429 24.62 -16.46 -12.20
C GLU A 429 24.47 -17.88 -12.77
N GLY A 430 23.55 -18.05 -13.74
CA GLY A 430 23.37 -19.28 -14.50
C GLY A 430 22.56 -20.41 -13.83
N VAL A 431 22.24 -20.32 -12.53
CA VAL A 431 21.47 -21.37 -11.83
C VAL A 431 20.27 -20.75 -11.10
N VAL A 432 19.11 -21.39 -11.24
CA VAL A 432 17.90 -21.03 -10.51
C VAL A 432 17.94 -21.66 -9.14
N HIS A 433 17.81 -20.84 -8.10
CA HIS A 433 17.67 -21.28 -6.73
C HIS A 433 16.25 -21.04 -6.23
N TYR A 434 15.82 -21.89 -5.33
CA TYR A 434 14.55 -21.77 -4.63
C TYR A 434 14.79 -21.32 -3.19
N ARG A 435 13.89 -20.51 -2.66
CA ARG A 435 13.91 -20.07 -1.26
C ARG A 435 12.55 -20.23 -0.65
N MET A 436 12.48 -20.82 0.51
CA MET A 436 11.31 -20.80 1.37
C MET A 436 11.45 -19.65 2.40
N LEU A 437 10.39 -18.88 2.61
CA LEU A 437 10.37 -17.88 3.67
C LEU A 437 10.57 -18.56 5.04
N ASN A 438 11.32 -17.93 5.93
CA ASN A 438 11.63 -18.49 7.25
C ASN A 438 10.35 -18.78 8.06
N THR A 439 9.37 -17.89 7.97
CA THR A 439 8.05 -18.04 8.61
C THR A 439 7.29 -19.27 8.07
N THR A 440 7.27 -19.47 6.75
CA THR A 440 6.70 -20.66 6.09
C THR A 440 7.45 -21.92 6.49
N ARG A 441 8.79 -21.85 6.53
CA ARG A 441 9.65 -22.97 6.90
C ARG A 441 9.41 -23.43 8.34
N LEU A 442 9.32 -22.51 9.29
CA LEU A 442 9.02 -22.83 10.68
C LEU A 442 7.65 -23.51 10.81
N TYR A 443 6.65 -23.00 10.11
CA TYR A 443 5.31 -23.60 10.09
C TYR A 443 5.33 -25.03 9.49
N ALA A 444 5.98 -25.21 8.33
CA ALA A 444 6.08 -26.50 7.66
C ALA A 444 6.83 -27.54 8.53
N ARG A 445 7.85 -27.10 9.30
CA ARG A 445 8.55 -27.97 10.26
C ARG A 445 7.68 -28.41 11.42
N GLU A 446 6.77 -27.58 11.92
CA GLU A 446 5.82 -27.99 12.97
C GLU A 446 4.82 -29.05 12.48
N LYS A 447 4.50 -29.05 11.18
CA LYS A 447 3.61 -30.06 10.57
C LYS A 447 4.33 -31.34 10.15
N LEU A 448 5.65 -31.34 10.23
CA LEU A 448 6.48 -32.44 9.78
C LEU A 448 6.33 -33.65 10.69
N ILE A 449 5.86 -34.74 10.13
CA ILE A 449 5.85 -36.05 10.78
C ILE A 449 7.23 -36.69 10.57
N SER A 450 7.81 -37.32 11.60
CA SER A 450 9.15 -37.88 11.57
C SER A 450 9.40 -38.76 10.33
N GLY A 451 10.56 -38.63 9.70
CA GLY A 451 10.93 -39.36 8.48
C GLY A 451 12.43 -39.25 8.18
N ASP A 452 12.89 -39.93 7.14
CA ASP A 452 14.30 -40.06 6.72
C ASP A 452 14.85 -38.85 5.90
N PHE A 453 14.06 -37.80 5.74
CA PHE A 453 14.40 -36.63 4.89
C PHE A 453 15.63 -35.86 5.40
N GLU A 454 15.88 -35.80 6.71
CA GLU A 454 17.11 -35.19 7.27
C GLU A 454 18.34 -36.02 6.89
N SER A 455 18.23 -37.36 6.94
CA SER A 455 19.26 -38.27 6.51
C SER A 455 19.55 -38.14 5.02
N ARG A 456 18.53 -38.00 4.19
CA ARG A 456 18.66 -37.75 2.75
C ARG A 456 19.32 -36.41 2.44
N HIS A 457 18.96 -35.37 3.19
CA HIS A 457 19.60 -34.05 3.07
C HIS A 457 21.10 -34.12 3.44
N LEU A 458 21.43 -34.79 4.55
CA LEU A 458 22.84 -35.00 4.96
C LEU A 458 23.61 -35.83 3.92
N HIS A 459 22.99 -36.87 3.36
CA HIS A 459 23.58 -37.68 2.30
C HIS A 459 23.85 -36.87 1.03
N TYR A 460 22.89 -36.02 0.61
CA TYR A 460 23.09 -35.10 -0.52
C TYR A 460 24.25 -34.14 -0.26
N LEU A 461 24.30 -33.47 0.91
CA LEU A 461 25.40 -32.59 1.30
C LEU A 461 26.75 -33.32 1.30
N GLY A 462 26.79 -34.56 1.78
CA GLY A 462 28.00 -35.40 1.77
C GLY A 462 28.53 -35.66 0.35
N ARG A 463 27.64 -35.99 -0.61
CA ARG A 463 28.01 -36.17 -2.03
C ARG A 463 28.51 -34.89 -2.66
N MET A 464 27.88 -33.77 -2.40
CA MET A 464 28.28 -32.44 -2.91
C MET A 464 29.65 -32.00 -2.34
N SER A 465 29.91 -32.32 -1.06
CA SER A 465 31.23 -32.09 -0.44
C SER A 465 32.35 -32.86 -1.14
N GLN A 466 32.12 -34.13 -1.46
CA GLN A 466 33.06 -34.97 -2.17
C GLN A 466 33.29 -34.48 -3.62
N ALA A 467 32.28 -33.91 -4.25
CA ALA A 467 32.37 -33.38 -5.62
C ALA A 467 33.03 -32.00 -5.72
N GLY A 468 33.54 -31.42 -4.61
CA GLY A 468 34.20 -30.11 -4.60
C GLY A 468 33.27 -28.90 -4.80
N ALA A 469 31.98 -29.12 -4.86
CA ALA A 469 30.97 -28.07 -5.12
C ALA A 469 30.65 -27.17 -3.89
N LEU A 470 31.12 -27.51 -2.73
CA LEU A 470 30.88 -26.77 -1.47
C LEU A 470 31.64 -25.43 -1.35
N ARG A 471 32.59 -25.14 -2.22
CA ARG A 471 33.28 -23.83 -2.25
C ARG A 471 32.39 -22.67 -2.66
N LEU A 472 31.30 -22.92 -3.38
CA LEU A 472 30.37 -21.89 -3.89
C LEU A 472 29.27 -21.50 -2.90
N THR A 473 28.91 -22.38 -1.96
CA THR A 473 27.84 -22.10 -0.99
C THR A 473 28.30 -21.25 0.21
N ALA A 474 29.59 -21.24 0.50
CA ALA A 474 30.15 -20.40 1.58
C ALA A 474 30.24 -18.91 1.20
N GLN A 475 30.33 -18.58 -0.11
CA GLN A 475 30.39 -17.20 -0.61
C GLN A 475 29.00 -16.54 -0.75
N LEU A 476 27.92 -17.31 -0.62
CA LEU A 476 26.51 -16.79 -0.69
C LEU A 476 25.90 -16.55 0.71
N VAL A 477 26.68 -16.70 1.77
CA VAL A 477 26.25 -16.53 3.17
C VAL A 477 26.72 -15.20 3.78
N GLU A 478 27.59 -14.46 3.09
CA GLU A 478 27.90 -13.05 3.40
C GLU A 478 26.97 -12.15 2.55
#